data_8704c55ae44977bf94ccac552c927fa1
#
_entry.id   8704c55ae44977bf94ccac552c927fa1
#
_cell.length_a   1.000
_cell.length_b   1.000
_cell.length_c   1.000
_cell.angle_alpha   90.00
_cell.angle_beta   90.00
_cell.angle_gamma   90.00
#
_symmetry.space_group_name_H-M   'P 1'
#
loop_
_entity.id
_entity.type
_entity.pdbx_description
1 polymer ?
#
loop_
_entity_poly.entity_id
_entity_poly.type
_entity_poly.pdbx_seq_one_letter_code
_entity_poly.pdbx_strand_id
1 'polypeptide(L)'
;MLPDHGFIGAEPFINGVAQALTHVDGDNGAHAPLGNVRIHHGDALEVLRRIPDGSLSFLYLLHPDPWPKARHAKRRMMNDGPVDLFAAKLKPGGEFRFGTDHPVYIRHALMVMRRHTD
;
A
#
# COMPACT_ATOMS: atom_id res chain seq x y z
N MET A 1 13.52 9.57 2.88
CA MET A 1 13.46 8.34 2.07
C MET A 1 14.83 7.67 2.10
N LEU A 2 14.87 6.37 2.33
CA LEU A 2 16.13 5.62 2.45
C LEU A 2 16.75 5.41 1.06
N PRO A 3 17.97 5.93 0.79
CA PRO A 3 18.54 5.85 -0.56
C PRO A 3 18.94 4.43 -0.98
N ASP A 4 19.18 3.53 -0.02
CA ASP A 4 19.60 2.15 -0.29
C ASP A 4 18.41 1.21 -0.55
N HIS A 5 17.17 1.70 -0.46
CA HIS A 5 15.97 0.93 -0.67
C HIS A 5 15.28 1.32 -1.97
N GLY A 6 14.66 0.34 -2.63
CA GLY A 6 13.74 0.60 -3.72
C GLY A 6 12.31 0.79 -3.20
N PHE A 7 11.57 1.66 -3.83
CA PHE A 7 10.19 1.97 -3.47
C PHE A 7 9.27 1.74 -4.66
N ILE A 8 8.13 1.10 -4.40
CA ILE A 8 7.09 0.88 -5.41
C ILE A 8 5.79 1.46 -4.88
N GLY A 9 5.21 2.40 -5.62
CA GLY A 9 3.88 2.93 -5.36
C GLY A 9 2.87 2.32 -6.31
N ALA A 10 1.66 2.07 -5.83
CA ALA A 10 0.55 1.62 -6.67
C ALA A 10 -0.63 2.57 -6.50
N GLU A 11 -1.16 3.06 -7.61
CA GLU A 11 -2.25 4.04 -7.61
C GLU A 11 -3.21 3.73 -8.76
N PRO A 12 -4.49 3.44 -8.47
CA PRO A 12 -5.45 3.10 -9.53
C PRO A 12 -5.97 4.31 -10.32
N PHE A 13 -5.88 5.53 -9.76
CA PHE A 13 -6.45 6.72 -10.39
C PHE A 13 -5.37 7.51 -11.15
N ILE A 14 -5.68 7.88 -12.41
CA ILE A 14 -4.71 8.55 -13.29
C ILE A 14 -4.21 9.88 -12.72
N ASN A 15 -5.06 10.64 -12.04
CA ASN A 15 -4.64 11.91 -11.43
C ASN A 15 -3.61 11.68 -10.31
N GLY A 16 -3.81 10.65 -9.48
CA GLY A 16 -2.84 10.28 -8.45
C GLY A 16 -1.52 9.81 -9.04
N VAL A 17 -1.57 9.05 -10.15
CA VAL A 17 -0.37 8.63 -10.87
C VAL A 17 0.38 9.84 -11.39
N ALA A 18 -0.32 10.79 -12.00
CA ALA A 18 0.31 12.00 -12.56
C ALA A 18 1.01 12.83 -11.47
N GLN A 19 0.37 13.01 -10.32
CA GLN A 19 0.96 13.71 -9.18
C GLN A 19 2.20 12.99 -8.64
N ALA A 20 2.11 11.67 -8.49
CA ALA A 20 3.23 10.86 -8.01
C ALA A 20 4.41 10.91 -8.97
N LEU A 21 4.16 10.81 -10.28
CA LEU A 21 5.21 10.89 -11.29
C LEU A 21 5.89 12.27 -11.30
N THR A 22 5.11 13.35 -11.13
CA THR A 22 5.68 14.69 -11.04
C THR A 22 6.65 14.78 -9.86
N HIS A 23 6.27 14.23 -8.71
CA HIS A 23 7.14 14.21 -7.53
C HIS A 23 8.40 13.37 -7.77
N VAL A 24 8.25 12.18 -8.34
CA VAL A 24 9.40 11.31 -8.65
C VAL A 24 10.35 12.01 -9.61
N ASP A 25 9.84 12.78 -10.56
CA ASP A 25 10.65 13.51 -11.54
C ASP A 25 11.25 14.81 -10.98
N GLY A 26 11.01 15.15 -9.72
CA GLY A 26 11.65 16.26 -9.04
C GLY A 26 10.81 17.50 -8.86
N ASP A 27 9.47 17.42 -8.93
CA ASP A 27 8.52 18.54 -8.74
C ASP A 27 8.90 19.78 -9.55
N ASN A 28 9.05 19.60 -10.87
CA ASN A 28 9.41 20.66 -11.81
C ASN A 28 10.73 21.36 -11.45
N GLY A 29 11.70 20.59 -10.96
CA GLY A 29 13.03 21.09 -10.66
C GLY A 29 13.24 21.47 -9.19
N ALA A 30 12.26 21.26 -8.32
CA ALA A 30 12.38 21.55 -6.89
C ALA A 30 13.42 20.66 -6.20
N HIS A 31 13.62 19.43 -6.70
CA HIS A 31 14.67 18.52 -6.22
C HIS A 31 15.12 17.60 -7.36
N ALA A 32 16.17 16.84 -7.13
CA ALA A 32 16.62 15.85 -8.11
C ALA A 32 15.61 14.72 -8.29
N PRO A 33 15.51 14.13 -9.48
CA PRO A 33 14.64 12.96 -9.70
C PRO A 33 14.98 11.81 -8.73
N LEU A 34 13.93 11.10 -8.29
CA LEU A 34 14.06 9.98 -7.36
C LEU A 34 14.27 8.67 -8.15
N GLY A 35 15.52 8.24 -8.25
CA GLY A 35 15.89 7.07 -9.06
C GLY A 35 15.50 5.73 -8.47
N ASN A 36 15.17 5.69 -7.17
CA ASN A 36 14.82 4.47 -6.44
C ASN A 36 13.30 4.28 -6.26
N VAL A 37 12.47 5.01 -7.01
CA VAL A 37 11.02 4.94 -6.92
C VAL A 37 10.41 4.53 -8.26
N ARG A 38 9.43 3.64 -8.20
CA ARG A 38 8.63 3.22 -9.35
C ARG A 38 7.16 3.32 -8.99
N ILE A 39 6.35 3.76 -9.94
CA ILE A 39 4.90 3.91 -9.76
C ILE A 39 4.18 2.94 -10.70
N HIS A 40 3.29 2.13 -10.14
CA HIS A 40 2.40 1.25 -10.89
C HIS A 40 1.02 1.89 -10.98
N HIS A 41 0.52 2.10 -12.21
CA HIS A 41 -0.85 2.54 -12.42
C HIS A 41 -1.77 1.32 -12.43
N GLY A 42 -2.39 1.06 -11.30
CA GLY A 42 -3.29 -0.09 -11.15
C GLY A 42 -3.44 -0.54 -9.71
N ASP A 43 -3.98 -1.74 -9.56
CA ASP A 43 -4.23 -2.34 -8.26
C ASP A 43 -2.93 -2.82 -7.60
N ALA A 44 -2.74 -2.43 -6.35
CA ALA A 44 -1.58 -2.84 -5.57
C ALA A 44 -1.48 -4.37 -5.43
N LEU A 45 -2.60 -5.09 -5.40
CA LEU A 45 -2.59 -6.56 -5.30
C LEU A 45 -1.94 -7.21 -6.52
N GLU A 46 -2.09 -6.61 -7.70
CA GLU A 46 -1.41 -7.11 -8.91
C GLU A 46 0.11 -7.03 -8.76
N VAL A 47 0.61 -5.92 -8.22
CA VAL A 47 2.04 -5.74 -7.97
C VAL A 47 2.53 -6.74 -6.93
N LEU A 48 1.80 -6.87 -5.82
CA LEU A 48 2.19 -7.75 -4.73
C LEU A 48 2.28 -9.21 -5.16
N ARG A 49 1.38 -9.66 -6.05
CA ARG A 49 1.43 -11.03 -6.55
C ARG A 49 2.68 -11.32 -7.37
N ARG A 50 3.31 -10.30 -7.95
CA ARG A 50 4.52 -10.43 -8.75
C ARG A 50 5.81 -10.29 -7.96
N ILE A 51 5.74 -9.76 -6.75
CA ILE A 51 6.90 -9.60 -5.88
C ILE A 51 7.19 -10.93 -5.18
N PRO A 52 8.47 -11.33 -5.06
CA PRO A 52 8.83 -12.55 -4.32
C PRO A 52 8.40 -12.46 -2.85
N ASP A 53 8.01 -13.61 -2.29
CA ASP A 53 7.68 -13.70 -0.88
C ASP A 53 8.89 -13.30 -0.02
N GLY A 54 8.63 -12.65 1.10
CA GLY A 54 9.66 -12.25 2.05
C GLY A 54 10.61 -11.17 1.55
N SER A 55 10.22 -10.41 0.53
CA SER A 55 11.12 -9.41 -0.08
C SER A 55 10.93 -7.99 0.44
N LEU A 56 9.81 -7.69 1.11
CA LEU A 56 9.50 -6.34 1.55
C LEU A 56 9.93 -6.10 2.99
N SER A 57 10.65 -4.99 3.22
CA SER A 57 10.98 -4.51 4.56
C SER A 57 9.81 -3.76 5.19
N PHE A 58 9.07 -3.02 4.37
CA PHE A 58 7.95 -2.17 4.79
C PHE A 58 6.83 -2.27 3.78
N LEU A 59 5.60 -2.27 4.26
CA LEU A 59 4.41 -2.17 3.42
C LEU A 59 3.45 -1.17 4.06
N TYR A 60 3.08 -0.15 3.31
CA TYR A 60 2.17 0.90 3.76
C TYR A 60 0.89 0.87 2.93
N LEU A 61 -0.25 0.79 3.62
CA LEU A 61 -1.57 0.93 3.01
C LEU A 61 -2.21 2.20 3.59
N LEU A 62 -2.17 3.26 2.80
CA LEU A 62 -2.58 4.60 3.26
C LEU A 62 -3.83 5.06 2.53
N HIS A 63 -4.85 5.40 3.29
CA HIS A 63 -6.12 5.95 2.80
C HIS A 63 -6.76 5.15 1.66
N PRO A 64 -6.87 3.80 1.78
CA PRO A 64 -7.57 3.02 0.77
C PRO A 64 -9.06 3.35 0.77
N ASP A 65 -9.74 3.02 -0.33
CA ASP A 65 -11.19 3.23 -0.44
C ASP A 65 -11.92 2.55 0.72
N PRO A 66 -12.71 3.29 1.52
CA PRO A 66 -13.29 2.74 2.74
C PRO A 66 -14.47 1.79 2.50
N TRP A 67 -15.17 1.92 1.37
CA TRP A 67 -16.36 1.12 1.07
C TRP A 67 -17.28 1.03 2.31
N PRO A 68 -17.91 2.15 2.75
CA PRO A 68 -18.51 2.24 4.09
C PRO A 68 -19.75 1.38 4.30
N LYS A 69 -20.45 1.01 3.22
CA LYS A 69 -21.64 0.17 3.31
C LYS A 69 -21.26 -1.27 3.65
N ALA A 70 -22.00 -1.89 4.56
CA ALA A 70 -21.73 -3.27 4.98
C ALA A 70 -21.69 -4.25 3.80
N ARG A 71 -22.56 -4.07 2.80
CA ARG A 71 -22.60 -4.93 1.60
C ARG A 71 -21.32 -4.87 0.76
N HIS A 72 -20.48 -3.85 0.95
CA HIS A 72 -19.24 -3.66 0.21
C HIS A 72 -18.00 -4.04 1.04
N ALA A 73 -18.18 -4.60 2.22
CA ALA A 73 -17.06 -4.90 3.12
C ALA A 73 -15.99 -5.78 2.45
N LYS A 74 -16.40 -6.69 1.57
CA LYS A 74 -15.49 -7.58 0.84
C LYS A 74 -14.57 -6.84 -0.14
N ARG A 75 -14.91 -5.60 -0.53
CA ARG A 75 -14.11 -4.78 -1.43
C ARG A 75 -12.97 -4.05 -0.73
N ARG A 76 -12.99 -4.01 0.60
CA ARG A 76 -11.96 -3.33 1.37
C ARG A 76 -10.66 -4.10 1.28
N MET A 77 -9.54 -3.36 1.20
CA MET A 77 -8.23 -3.97 1.11
C MET A 77 -7.79 -4.65 2.41
N MET A 78 -8.24 -4.11 3.54
CA MET A 78 -8.01 -4.74 4.84
C MET A 78 -9.00 -5.86 5.08
N ASN A 79 -8.75 -7.00 4.45
CA ASN A 79 -9.50 -8.25 4.62
C ASN A 79 -8.53 -9.42 4.70
N ASP A 80 -9.03 -10.60 5.09
CA ASP A 80 -8.19 -11.76 5.37
C ASP A 80 -7.31 -12.15 4.18
N GLY A 81 -7.87 -12.21 2.96
CA GLY A 81 -7.10 -12.57 1.77
C GLY A 81 -5.96 -11.60 1.47
N PRO A 82 -6.23 -10.28 1.30
CA PRO A 82 -5.16 -9.31 1.11
C PRO A 82 -4.16 -9.26 2.27
N VAL A 83 -4.61 -9.34 3.52
CA VAL A 83 -3.71 -9.32 4.68
C VAL A 83 -2.79 -10.54 4.70
N ASP A 84 -3.28 -11.71 4.34
CA ASP A 84 -2.44 -12.91 4.19
C ASP A 84 -1.36 -12.67 3.12
N LEU A 85 -1.72 -12.04 2.01
CA LEU A 85 -0.77 -11.70 0.96
C LEU A 85 0.28 -10.70 1.46
N PHE A 86 -0.13 -9.66 2.19
CA PHE A 86 0.79 -8.68 2.78
C PHE A 86 1.80 -9.38 3.70
N ALA A 87 1.33 -10.25 4.57
CA ALA A 87 2.19 -11.00 5.49
C ALA A 87 3.19 -11.87 4.73
N ALA A 88 2.76 -12.55 3.67
CA ALA A 88 3.63 -13.39 2.87
C ALA A 88 4.74 -12.59 2.18
N LYS A 89 4.48 -11.35 1.77
CA LYS A 89 5.47 -10.51 1.06
C LYS A 89 6.45 -9.81 2.00
N LEU A 90 6.09 -9.63 3.26
CA LEU A 90 6.99 -9.04 4.26
C LEU A 90 8.07 -10.05 4.66
N LYS A 91 9.31 -9.59 4.75
CA LYS A 91 10.38 -10.40 5.34
C LYS A 91 10.19 -10.54 6.85
N PRO A 92 10.84 -11.52 7.50
CA PRO A 92 10.82 -11.61 8.97
C PRO A 92 11.29 -10.29 9.60
N GLY A 93 10.50 -9.77 10.55
CA GLY A 93 10.77 -8.46 11.14
C GLY A 93 10.32 -7.28 10.30
N GLY A 94 9.74 -7.51 9.13
CA GLY A 94 9.17 -6.46 8.30
C GLY A 94 7.97 -5.79 8.96
N GLU A 95 7.64 -4.59 8.54
CA GLU A 95 6.63 -3.76 9.17
C GLU A 95 5.50 -3.42 8.20
N PHE A 96 4.25 -3.62 8.66
CA PHE A 96 3.06 -3.19 7.95
C PHE A 96 2.42 -2.01 8.68
N ARG A 97 2.06 -0.96 7.94
CA ARG A 97 1.34 0.19 8.47
C ARG A 97 0.08 0.46 7.68
N PHE A 98 -1.01 0.68 8.39
CA PHE A 98 -2.29 1.03 7.83
C PHE A 98 -2.73 2.39 8.35
N GLY A 99 -3.19 3.26 7.45
CA GLY A 99 -3.69 4.57 7.81
C GLY A 99 -4.99 4.90 7.10
N THR A 100 -5.98 5.36 7.86
CA THR A 100 -7.25 5.87 7.34
C THR A 100 -7.84 6.84 8.35
N ASP A 101 -8.61 7.81 7.87
CA ASP A 101 -9.39 8.73 8.71
C ASP A 101 -10.87 8.32 8.78
N HIS A 102 -11.28 7.24 8.12
CA HIS A 102 -12.68 6.81 8.08
C HIS A 102 -13.00 5.87 9.25
N PRO A 103 -13.93 6.25 10.18
CA PRO A 103 -14.18 5.47 11.40
C PRO A 103 -14.64 4.03 11.15
N VAL A 104 -15.48 3.82 10.14
CA VAL A 104 -15.94 2.46 9.79
C VAL A 104 -14.77 1.59 9.37
N TYR A 105 -13.83 2.14 8.60
CA TYR A 105 -12.66 1.39 8.15
C TYR A 105 -11.70 1.10 9.30
N ILE A 106 -11.50 2.06 10.20
CA ILE A 106 -10.64 1.84 11.37
C ILE A 106 -11.14 0.64 12.18
N ARG A 107 -12.45 0.62 12.46
CA ARG A 107 -13.05 -0.50 13.20
C ARG A 107 -12.88 -1.82 12.47
N HIS A 108 -13.16 -1.84 11.17
CA HIS A 108 -13.03 -3.03 10.34
C HIS A 108 -11.58 -3.54 10.32
N ALA A 109 -10.61 -2.64 10.13
CA ALA A 109 -9.19 -2.98 10.10
C ALA A 109 -8.71 -3.58 11.41
N LEU A 110 -9.13 -3.00 12.54
CA LEU A 110 -8.78 -3.54 13.86
C LEU A 110 -9.32 -4.96 14.06
N MET A 111 -10.54 -5.22 13.59
CA MET A 111 -11.12 -6.57 13.67
C MET A 111 -10.35 -7.57 12.81
N VAL A 112 -9.97 -7.18 11.59
CA VAL A 112 -9.18 -8.04 10.70
C VAL A 112 -7.81 -8.32 11.29
N MET A 113 -7.11 -7.29 11.74
CA MET A 113 -5.77 -7.44 12.33
C MET A 113 -5.79 -8.31 13.58
N ARG A 114 -6.82 -8.20 14.38
CA ARG A 114 -6.97 -9.03 15.58
C ARG A 114 -7.00 -10.53 15.24
N ARG A 115 -7.55 -10.90 14.09
CA ARG A 115 -7.57 -12.31 13.64
C ARG A 115 -6.20 -12.78 13.13
N HIS A 116 -5.30 -11.87 12.78
CA HIS A 116 -3.99 -12.15 12.21
C HIS A 116 -2.82 -11.92 13.16
N THR A 117 -3.08 -11.54 14.40
CA THR A 117 -2.04 -11.33 15.40
C THR A 117 -2.05 -12.50 16.39
N ASP A 118 -1.00 -13.27 16.38
CA ASP A 118 -0.78 -14.36 17.35
C ASP A 118 0.45 -14.10 18.20
#